data_36de0d4f3d60013d9b1a96a8d4b4d05b
#
_entry.id   36de0d4f3d60013d9b1a96a8d4b4d05b
#
_cell.length_a   1.000
_cell.length_b   1.000
_cell.length_c   1.000
_cell.angle_alpha   90.00
_cell.angle_beta   90.00
_cell.angle_gamma   90.00
#
_symmetry.space_group_name_H-M   'P 1'
#
loop_
_entity.id
_entity.type
_entity.pdbx_description
1 polymer ?
#
loop_
_entity_poly.entity_id
_entity_poly.type
_entity_poly.pdbx_seq_one_letter_code
_entity_poly.pdbx_strand_id
1 'polypeptide(L)'
;MVDGDGVRPGTIEVGIVVRDLDAVSAFYRDVLGLEYVGDLEVTVGTMKRFATGDAVLNLLHLDETPDLANPPGGPQGATGLRYLTVRIDDVASGVERCMAAGCAVPVPVFEYEPGRLIAIVEDPEGNSIELVENR
;
A
#
# COMPACT_ATOMS: atom_id res chain seq x y z
N MET A 1 -20.91 -18.49 8.24
CA MET A 1 -19.89 -18.12 9.25
C MET A 1 -19.69 -19.30 10.18
N VAL A 2 -18.47 -19.55 10.59
CA VAL A 2 -18.11 -20.64 11.48
C VAL A 2 -18.08 -20.12 12.91
N ASP A 3 -18.82 -20.79 13.81
CA ASP A 3 -18.89 -20.38 15.21
C ASP A 3 -17.56 -20.64 15.92
N GLY A 4 -17.01 -19.63 16.56
CA GLY A 4 -15.83 -19.71 17.43
C GLY A 4 -14.47 -19.74 16.72
N ASP A 5 -14.41 -20.14 15.45
CA ASP A 5 -13.18 -20.24 14.67
C ASP A 5 -13.26 -19.55 13.29
N GLY A 6 -14.24 -18.69 13.11
CA GLY A 6 -14.37 -17.86 11.92
C GLY A 6 -13.37 -16.70 11.90
N VAL A 7 -13.28 -16.03 10.75
CA VAL A 7 -12.41 -14.87 10.57
C VAL A 7 -12.91 -13.72 11.45
N ARG A 8 -11.98 -13.10 12.17
CA ARG A 8 -12.30 -11.92 12.99
C ARG A 8 -12.26 -10.65 12.15
N PRO A 9 -13.13 -9.66 12.39
CA PRO A 9 -13.00 -8.34 11.77
C PRO A 9 -11.62 -7.73 12.05
N GLY A 10 -11.01 -7.11 11.03
CA GLY A 10 -9.71 -6.45 11.19
C GLY A 10 -8.52 -7.39 11.35
N THR A 11 -8.64 -8.66 10.96
CA THR A 11 -7.54 -9.62 11.09
C THR A 11 -6.74 -9.83 9.81
N ILE A 12 -7.05 -9.09 8.75
CA ILE A 12 -6.26 -9.18 7.52
C ILE A 12 -5.06 -8.25 7.62
N GLU A 13 -3.88 -8.82 7.37
CA GLU A 13 -2.65 -8.07 7.21
C GLU A 13 -2.11 -8.33 5.81
N VAL A 14 -1.50 -7.31 5.23
CA VAL A 14 -0.89 -7.42 3.89
C VAL A 14 0.61 -7.29 4.03
N GLY A 15 1.35 -8.22 3.44
CA GLY A 15 2.82 -8.18 3.40
C GLY A 15 3.32 -7.80 2.03
N ILE A 16 4.22 -6.82 1.99
CA ILE A 16 4.96 -6.45 0.79
C ILE A 16 6.44 -6.69 1.06
N VAL A 17 7.07 -7.50 0.22
CA VAL A 17 8.52 -7.72 0.28
C VAL A 17 9.20 -6.62 -0.52
N VAL A 18 10.12 -5.88 0.12
CA VAL A 18 10.72 -4.68 -0.45
C VAL A 18 12.24 -4.77 -0.49
N ARG A 19 12.85 -4.05 -1.45
CA ARG A 19 14.31 -3.91 -1.56
C ARG A 19 14.82 -2.78 -0.69
N ASP A 20 14.20 -1.61 -0.81
CA ASP A 20 14.58 -0.40 -0.09
C ASP A 20 13.55 -0.10 0.99
N LEU A 21 13.75 -0.68 2.16
CA LEU A 21 12.82 -0.56 3.27
C LEU A 21 12.63 0.90 3.70
N ASP A 22 13.70 1.69 3.71
CA ASP A 22 13.61 3.08 4.14
C ASP A 22 12.80 3.93 3.17
N ALA A 23 13.05 3.80 1.87
CA ALA A 23 12.30 4.55 0.85
C ALA A 23 10.82 4.18 0.84
N VAL A 24 10.50 2.89 0.91
CA VAL A 24 9.11 2.42 0.88
C VAL A 24 8.40 2.80 2.17
N SER A 25 9.08 2.70 3.32
CA SER A 25 8.52 3.14 4.61
C SER A 25 8.21 4.63 4.62
N ALA A 26 9.10 5.45 4.09
CA ALA A 26 8.87 6.90 3.99
C ALA A 26 7.63 7.20 3.13
N PHE A 27 7.43 6.46 2.04
CA PHE A 27 6.25 6.64 1.21
C PHE A 27 4.96 6.37 1.98
N TYR A 28 4.85 5.23 2.64
CA TYR A 28 3.61 4.88 3.35
C TYR A 28 3.37 5.76 4.57
N ARG A 29 4.43 6.14 5.28
CA ARG A 29 4.32 7.00 6.46
C ARG A 29 4.12 8.47 6.10
N ASP A 30 4.99 9.03 5.25
CA ASP A 30 5.07 10.48 5.05
C ASP A 30 4.23 10.96 3.86
N VAL A 31 4.09 10.15 2.81
CA VAL A 31 3.34 10.52 1.61
C VAL A 31 1.88 10.14 1.74
N LEU A 32 1.58 8.91 2.14
CA LEU A 32 0.20 8.43 2.31
C LEU A 32 -0.35 8.67 3.71
N GLY A 33 0.50 8.79 4.72
CA GLY A 33 0.06 9.11 6.07
C GLY A 33 -0.42 7.92 6.90
N LEU A 34 0.02 6.69 6.59
CA LEU A 34 -0.27 5.54 7.43
C LEU A 34 0.49 5.66 8.75
N GLU A 35 -0.11 5.15 9.82
CA GLU A 35 0.50 5.17 11.14
C GLU A 35 1.58 4.10 11.27
N TYR A 36 2.82 4.52 11.52
CA TYR A 36 3.89 3.58 11.84
C TYR A 36 3.69 3.02 13.25
N VAL A 37 3.64 1.67 13.37
CA VAL A 37 3.35 1.02 14.66
C VAL A 37 4.50 0.16 15.17
N GLY A 38 5.63 0.14 14.52
CA GLY A 38 6.86 -0.47 15.04
C GLY A 38 7.55 -1.39 14.06
N ASP A 39 8.75 -1.80 14.46
CA ASP A 39 9.55 -2.80 13.75
C ASP A 39 9.38 -4.16 14.41
N LEU A 40 9.54 -5.20 13.62
CA LEU A 40 9.57 -6.58 14.10
C LEU A 40 10.71 -7.31 13.40
N GLU A 41 11.65 -7.81 14.18
CA GLU A 41 12.67 -8.72 13.66
C GLU A 41 12.06 -10.11 13.48
N VAL A 42 12.23 -10.68 12.30
CA VAL A 42 11.81 -12.03 11.98
C VAL A 42 13.03 -12.86 11.58
N THR A 43 12.89 -14.19 11.55
CA THR A 43 14.02 -15.09 11.30
C THR A 43 14.78 -14.75 10.01
N VAL A 44 14.08 -14.24 8.99
CA VAL A 44 14.64 -14.03 7.65
C VAL A 44 14.81 -12.56 7.28
N GLY A 45 14.56 -11.62 8.21
CA GLY A 45 14.71 -10.21 7.90
C GLY A 45 14.07 -9.28 8.92
N THR A 46 13.79 -8.07 8.48
CA THR A 46 13.21 -7.00 9.29
C THR A 46 11.88 -6.55 8.68
N MET A 47 10.88 -6.37 9.52
CA MET A 47 9.56 -5.92 9.10
C MET A 47 9.25 -4.57 9.74
N LYS A 48 8.76 -3.61 8.93
CA LYS A 48 8.17 -2.37 9.44
C LYS A 48 6.67 -2.45 9.25
N ARG A 49 5.93 -2.10 10.30
CA ARG A 49 4.48 -2.28 10.34
C ARG A 49 3.78 -0.94 10.38
N PHE A 50 2.71 -0.83 9.59
CA PHE A 50 1.89 0.37 9.47
C PHE A 50 0.43 0.00 9.63
N ALA A 51 -0.33 0.85 10.32
CA ALA A 51 -1.76 0.64 10.55
C ALA A 51 -2.59 1.72 9.88
N THR A 52 -3.77 1.32 9.43
CA THR A 52 -4.83 2.22 9.01
C THR A 52 -6.15 1.60 9.45
N GLY A 53 -6.79 2.22 10.47
CA GLY A 53 -7.95 1.60 11.11
C GLY A 53 -7.59 0.21 11.63
N ASP A 54 -8.35 -0.81 11.21
CA ASP A 54 -8.14 -2.19 11.65
C ASP A 54 -7.18 -2.98 10.74
N ALA A 55 -6.74 -2.41 9.63
CA ALA A 55 -5.84 -3.10 8.72
C ALA A 55 -4.37 -2.82 9.06
N VAL A 56 -3.50 -3.77 8.74
CA VAL A 56 -2.06 -3.63 8.93
C VAL A 56 -1.35 -3.94 7.63
N LEU A 57 -0.43 -3.06 7.27
CA LEU A 57 0.50 -3.25 6.16
C LEU A 57 1.88 -3.55 6.75
N ASN A 58 2.47 -4.66 6.35
CA ASN A 58 3.81 -5.06 6.75
C ASN A 58 4.76 -4.92 5.57
N LEU A 59 5.83 -4.15 5.75
CA LEU A 59 6.91 -4.06 4.78
C LEU A 59 8.04 -4.96 5.26
N LEU A 60 8.33 -6.00 4.50
CA LEU A 60 9.34 -6.99 4.85
C LEU A 60 10.58 -6.84 3.98
N HIS A 61 11.71 -6.58 4.63
CA HIS A 61 13.00 -6.60 3.99
C HIS A 61 13.73 -7.88 4.39
N LEU A 62 13.95 -8.75 3.42
CA LEU A 62 14.62 -10.04 3.65
C LEU A 62 16.12 -9.84 3.70
N ASP A 63 16.82 -10.70 4.47
CA ASP A 63 18.29 -10.74 4.49
C ASP A 63 18.85 -11.03 3.10
N GLU A 64 18.12 -11.86 2.33
CA GLU A 64 18.42 -12.11 0.92
C GLU A 64 17.23 -11.61 0.08
N THR A 65 17.40 -10.45 -0.55
CA THR A 65 16.37 -9.87 -1.40
C THR A 65 16.14 -10.74 -2.64
N PRO A 66 14.86 -11.07 -2.95
CA PRO A 66 14.56 -11.85 -4.17
C PRO A 66 14.99 -11.11 -5.44
N ASP A 67 15.44 -11.87 -6.44
CA ASP A 67 15.86 -11.31 -7.71
C ASP A 67 14.70 -10.78 -8.54
N LEU A 68 13.52 -11.44 -8.43
CA LEU A 68 12.35 -11.06 -9.20
C LEU A 68 11.61 -9.89 -8.55
N ALA A 69 11.27 -8.92 -9.35
CA ALA A 69 10.43 -7.81 -8.94
C ALA A 69 8.95 -8.11 -9.24
N ASN A 70 8.06 -7.37 -8.59
CA ASN A 70 6.65 -7.43 -8.93
C ASN A 70 6.46 -6.99 -10.39
N PRO A 71 5.76 -7.77 -11.24
CA PRO A 71 5.53 -7.36 -12.62
C PRO A 71 4.86 -5.99 -12.70
N PRO A 72 5.28 -5.11 -13.62
CA PRO A 72 4.68 -3.79 -13.76
C PRO A 72 3.26 -3.86 -14.34
N GLY A 73 2.58 -2.71 -14.36
CA GLY A 73 1.27 -2.57 -15.00
C GLY A 73 0.07 -2.65 -14.07
N GLY A 74 0.29 -2.81 -12.77
CA GLY A 74 -0.79 -2.85 -11.79
C GLY A 74 -1.82 -3.94 -12.09
N PRO A 75 -3.14 -3.61 -12.01
CA PRO A 75 -4.19 -4.60 -12.24
C PRO A 75 -4.17 -5.23 -13.63
N GLN A 76 -3.61 -4.56 -14.62
CA GLN A 76 -3.55 -5.05 -15.99
C GLN A 76 -2.26 -5.78 -16.31
N GLY A 77 -1.27 -5.76 -15.42
CA GLY A 77 0.05 -6.30 -15.70
C GLY A 77 0.19 -7.80 -15.46
N ALA A 78 -0.55 -8.34 -14.51
CA ALA A 78 -0.49 -9.76 -14.16
C ALA A 78 -1.68 -10.11 -13.28
N THR A 79 -1.92 -11.41 -13.09
CA THR A 79 -2.90 -11.89 -12.12
C THR A 79 -2.31 -11.92 -10.70
N GLY A 80 -3.14 -12.17 -9.70
CA GLY A 80 -2.75 -12.27 -8.30
C GLY A 80 -3.03 -11.00 -7.51
N LEU A 81 -2.31 -10.79 -6.41
CA LEU A 81 -2.44 -9.58 -5.60
C LEU A 81 -1.74 -8.44 -6.33
N ARG A 82 -2.50 -7.46 -6.81
CA ARG A 82 -1.99 -6.45 -7.73
C ARG A 82 -2.12 -5.02 -7.23
N TYR A 83 -2.98 -4.75 -6.26
CA TYR A 83 -3.13 -3.39 -5.74
C TYR A 83 -3.70 -3.41 -4.33
N LEU A 84 -3.45 -2.32 -3.62
CA LEU A 84 -4.10 -2.00 -2.35
C LEU A 84 -5.06 -0.84 -2.60
N THR A 85 -6.18 -0.84 -1.91
CA THR A 85 -7.06 0.33 -1.87
C THR A 85 -6.90 1.00 -0.51
N VAL A 86 -6.58 2.29 -0.53
CA VAL A 86 -6.46 3.10 0.68
C VAL A 86 -7.47 4.23 0.58
N ARG A 87 -8.34 4.35 1.59
CA ARG A 87 -9.29 5.45 1.66
C ARG A 87 -8.63 6.63 2.35
N ILE A 88 -8.70 7.79 1.70
CA ILE A 88 -8.12 9.02 2.24
C ILE A 88 -9.15 10.15 2.12
N ASP A 89 -8.93 11.23 2.87
CA ASP A 89 -9.88 12.34 2.91
C ASP A 89 -9.84 13.20 1.65
N ASP A 90 -8.68 13.30 1.00
CA ASP A 90 -8.47 14.18 -0.16
C ASP A 90 -7.54 13.50 -1.16
N VAL A 91 -8.12 12.89 -2.20
CA VAL A 91 -7.35 12.17 -3.22
C VAL A 91 -6.46 13.11 -4.02
N ALA A 92 -6.94 14.32 -4.34
CA ALA A 92 -6.14 15.28 -5.10
C ALA A 92 -4.86 15.65 -4.34
N SER A 93 -4.97 15.95 -3.05
CA SER A 93 -3.80 16.22 -2.21
C SER A 93 -2.86 15.01 -2.10
N GLY A 94 -3.42 13.82 -1.98
CA GLY A 94 -2.64 12.58 -1.94
C GLY A 94 -1.82 12.39 -3.21
N VAL A 95 -2.43 12.62 -4.36
CA VAL A 95 -1.74 12.53 -5.66
C VAL A 95 -0.63 13.57 -5.76
N GLU A 96 -0.89 14.81 -5.32
CA GLU A 96 0.14 15.87 -5.32
C GLU A 96 1.36 15.48 -4.47
N ARG A 97 1.13 14.89 -3.30
CA ARG A 97 2.22 14.41 -2.44
C ARG A 97 3.01 13.29 -3.11
N CYS A 98 2.33 12.38 -3.79
CA CYS A 98 3.00 11.31 -4.55
C CYS A 98 3.87 11.88 -5.66
N MET A 99 3.35 12.83 -6.43
CA MET A 99 4.09 13.49 -7.50
C MET A 99 5.32 14.24 -6.96
N ALA A 100 5.15 14.97 -5.85
CA ALA A 100 6.24 15.69 -5.22
C ALA A 100 7.34 14.75 -4.70
N ALA A 101 6.98 13.53 -4.32
CA ALA A 101 7.93 12.48 -3.90
C ALA A 101 8.55 11.72 -5.08
N GLY A 102 8.19 12.06 -6.32
CA GLY A 102 8.72 11.41 -7.52
C GLY A 102 8.06 10.08 -7.86
N CYS A 103 6.91 9.78 -7.26
CA CYS A 103 6.20 8.53 -7.52
C CYS A 103 5.31 8.66 -8.76
N ALA A 104 5.14 7.56 -9.48
CA ALA A 104 4.31 7.53 -10.67
C ALA A 104 2.82 7.60 -10.32
N VAL A 105 2.04 8.22 -11.20
CA VAL A 105 0.58 8.31 -11.09
C VAL A 105 -0.03 7.77 -12.40
N PRO A 106 -0.14 6.43 -12.52
CA PRO A 106 -0.68 5.82 -13.76
C PRO A 106 -2.10 6.26 -14.09
N VAL A 107 -2.92 6.53 -13.08
CA VAL A 107 -4.30 6.98 -13.29
C VAL A 107 -4.52 8.27 -12.47
N PRO A 108 -4.59 9.44 -13.14
CA PRO A 108 -4.91 10.70 -12.46
C PRO A 108 -6.28 10.67 -11.82
N VAL A 109 -6.53 11.63 -10.92
CA VAL A 109 -7.81 11.73 -10.21
C VAL A 109 -8.97 11.83 -11.21
N PHE A 110 -9.99 11.01 -11.01
CA PHE A 110 -11.23 11.10 -11.76
C PHE A 110 -12.42 10.75 -10.87
N GLU A 111 -13.59 11.19 -11.26
CA GLU A 111 -14.84 10.84 -10.58
C GLU A 111 -15.38 9.54 -11.19
N TYR A 112 -15.26 8.47 -10.43
CA TYR A 112 -15.63 7.11 -10.86
C TYR A 112 -17.16 6.95 -10.89
N GLU A 113 -17.83 7.46 -9.86
CA GLU A 113 -19.27 7.58 -9.78
C GLU A 113 -19.59 8.83 -8.94
N PRO A 114 -20.82 9.36 -8.95
CA PRO A 114 -21.12 10.58 -8.20
C PRO A 114 -20.66 10.51 -6.76
N GLY A 115 -19.79 11.45 -6.37
CA GLY A 115 -19.26 11.56 -5.01
C GLY A 115 -18.09 10.66 -4.68
N ARG A 116 -17.56 9.87 -5.64
CA ARG A 116 -16.39 9.01 -5.41
C ARG A 116 -15.24 9.38 -6.34
N LEU A 117 -14.16 9.89 -5.76
CA LEU A 117 -12.95 10.20 -6.49
C LEU A 117 -11.94 9.07 -6.32
N ILE A 118 -11.26 8.75 -7.40
CA ILE A 118 -10.25 7.67 -7.44
C ILE A 118 -9.01 8.16 -8.17
N ALA A 119 -7.85 7.68 -7.75
CA ALA A 119 -6.60 7.76 -8.50
C ALA A 119 -5.81 6.49 -8.23
N ILE A 120 -4.88 6.16 -9.12
CA ILE A 120 -3.92 5.08 -8.89
C ILE A 120 -2.53 5.69 -8.90
N VAL A 121 -1.79 5.44 -7.84
CA VAL A 121 -0.39 5.85 -7.68
C VAL A 121 0.46 4.60 -7.51
N GLU A 122 1.78 4.75 -7.61
CA GLU A 122 2.72 3.66 -7.33
C GLU A 122 3.63 4.05 -6.20
N ASP A 123 3.96 3.07 -5.34
CA ASP A 123 4.99 3.26 -4.33
C ASP A 123 6.39 3.28 -5.00
N PRO A 124 7.49 3.53 -4.25
CA PRO A 124 8.83 3.60 -4.86
C PRO A 124 9.28 2.33 -5.57
N GLU A 125 8.67 1.18 -5.30
CA GLU A 125 9.01 -0.08 -5.95
C GLU A 125 7.96 -0.54 -6.96
N GLY A 126 7.04 0.35 -7.34
CA GLY A 126 6.07 0.09 -8.40
C GLY A 126 4.82 -0.66 -7.97
N ASN A 127 4.58 -0.83 -6.67
CA ASN A 127 3.33 -1.42 -6.21
C ASN A 127 2.19 -0.43 -6.38
N SER A 128 1.06 -0.90 -6.91
CA SER A 128 -0.11 -0.07 -7.19
C SER A 128 -0.94 0.19 -5.95
N ILE A 129 -1.30 1.46 -5.75
CA ILE A 129 -2.18 1.89 -4.66
C ILE A 129 -3.35 2.65 -5.28
N GLU A 130 -4.56 2.13 -5.11
CA GLU A 130 -5.77 2.86 -5.45
C GLU A 130 -6.13 3.77 -4.28
N LEU A 131 -6.17 5.07 -4.53
CA LEU A 131 -6.62 6.06 -3.54
C LEU A 131 -8.08 6.37 -3.80
N VAL A 132 -8.91 6.31 -2.77
CA VAL A 132 -10.35 6.52 -2.88
C VAL A 132 -10.81 7.54 -1.84
N GLU A 133 -11.63 8.46 -2.30
CA GLU A 133 -12.30 9.45 -1.46
C GLU A 133 -13.80 9.37 -1.73
N ASN A 134 -14.59 9.32 -0.67
CA ASN A 134 -16.07 9.43 -0.75
C ASN A 134 -16.48 10.81 -0.26
N ARG A 135 -17.22 11.52 -1.10
CA ARG A 135 -17.79 12.83 -0.75
C ARG A 135 -19.22 12.73 -0.30
#